data_74c7a159cf03bfadde6721750fd6da15
#
_entry.id   74c7a159cf03bfadde6721750fd6da15
#
_cell.length_a   1.000
_cell.length_b   1.000
_cell.length_c   1.000
_cell.angle_alpha   90.00
_cell.angle_beta   90.00
_cell.angle_gamma   90.00
#
_symmetry.space_group_name_H-M   'P 1'
#
loop_
_entity.id
_entity.type
_entity.pdbx_description
1 polymer ?
#
loop_
_entity_poly.entity_id
_entity_poly.type
_entity_poly.pdbx_seq_one_letter_code
_entity_poly.pdbx_strand_id
1 'polypeptide(L)'
;VSIQDIIIDTQKCFSYTYPIKKRVLINYPKCEKVMAHHTHKSSYSQLVDRLNRFPQGAPPSEILNKILKMLFSEKEAELVSLLPIRPFTVKKASQVWKTNLASAQKTLDELSSRAILLDIEQDGQPFYFLPPPMAGFFEFSLMRLGGNIDQKVLSELFYQYINLEEDFVKELFLVGEMQGGRVFVQESVLSNENALHVLDYEQASEVIKSASHIGIGMCFCRRIKKHLGTACDEPIDICMTFNASAASLLKHDYVRQVDVVECLDLLQLAYEHNLVQFGDNVREDVNFICNCCKCCCEAMIVARKFGILHPVQTTNFIPQIQNEKCKGCGKCVEVCPVEAMTLVSANDPHHPEKKKAKINQEVCLGCGVCARVCPTDSIRLLSRPERVITPLNFIHRTVVMAIERGKLQNLIFDNHVLWSHRALAAVLGVILKLPPVKQAIASQQMKSRYLEALLKRLIPVPGPVSF
;
A
#
# COMPACT_ATOMS: atom_id res chain seq x y z
N VAL A 1 -40.24 15.90 19.11
CA VAL A 1 -39.07 16.69 18.71
C VAL A 1 -38.87 16.38 17.24
N SER A 2 -39.16 17.33 16.37
CA SER A 2 -39.14 17.12 14.91
C SER A 2 -37.71 17.29 14.39
N ILE A 3 -37.43 16.59 13.25
CA ILE A 3 -36.12 16.59 12.57
C ILE A 3 -35.68 18.01 12.09
N GLN A 4 -36.54 19.00 12.20
CA GLN A 4 -36.25 20.39 11.83
C GLN A 4 -35.45 21.18 12.88
N ASP A 5 -35.36 20.69 14.12
CA ASP A 5 -34.69 21.42 15.22
C ASP A 5 -33.18 21.14 15.33
N ILE A 6 -32.60 20.32 14.44
CA ILE A 6 -31.19 19.92 14.48
C ILE A 6 -30.32 20.72 13.50
N ILE A 7 -30.89 21.61 12.69
CA ILE A 7 -30.15 22.30 11.61
C ILE A 7 -29.69 23.72 11.97
N ILE A 8 -29.98 24.23 13.15
CA ILE A 8 -29.57 25.58 13.53
C ILE A 8 -28.75 25.49 14.83
N ASP A 9 -27.49 25.19 14.74
CA ASP A 9 -26.45 25.79 15.61
C ASP A 9 -25.02 25.35 15.22
N THR A 10 -24.53 25.82 14.09
CA THR A 10 -23.10 25.75 13.74
C THR A 10 -22.48 27.12 13.62
N GLN A 11 -22.75 28.00 14.58
CA GLN A 11 -22.04 29.28 14.74
C GLN A 11 -21.60 29.45 16.18
N LYS A 12 -20.60 28.69 16.62
CA LYS A 12 -19.77 29.09 17.76
C LYS A 12 -18.31 28.84 17.44
N CYS A 13 -17.66 29.85 16.92
CA CYS A 13 -16.21 29.98 16.93
C CYS A 13 -15.70 29.89 18.38
N PHE A 14 -14.86 28.89 18.67
CA PHE A 14 -14.13 28.83 19.93
C PHE A 14 -13.09 29.94 19.96
N SER A 15 -13.31 30.96 20.84
CA SER A 15 -12.30 31.94 21.20
C SER A 15 -11.50 31.42 22.39
N TYR A 16 -10.22 31.13 22.19
CA TYR A 16 -9.24 31.00 23.26
C TYR A 16 -8.72 32.40 23.58
N THR A 17 -9.01 32.89 24.78
CA THR A 17 -8.44 34.12 25.30
C THR A 17 -7.17 33.85 26.08
N TYR A 18 -6.03 34.37 25.59
CA TYR A 18 -4.84 34.65 26.41
C TYR A 18 -4.78 36.15 26.72
N PRO A 19 -4.37 36.58 27.90
CA PRO A 19 -4.37 37.98 28.29
C PRO A 19 -3.11 38.68 27.77
N ILE A 20 -3.25 39.55 26.77
CA ILE A 20 -2.21 40.54 26.40
C ILE A 20 -2.80 41.93 26.47
N LYS A 21 -2.23 42.72 27.37
CA LYS A 21 -2.46 44.16 27.49
C LYS A 21 -1.93 44.87 26.24
N LYS A 22 -2.80 45.43 25.41
CA LYS A 22 -2.79 46.74 24.75
C LYS A 22 -3.80 46.72 23.61
N ARG A 23 -4.85 47.53 23.73
CA ARG A 23 -5.82 47.75 22.66
C ARG A 23 -5.16 48.50 21.50
N VAL A 24 -5.11 47.82 20.34
CA VAL A 24 -5.01 48.44 19.03
C VAL A 24 -6.33 48.12 18.31
N LEU A 25 -7.11 49.18 18.06
CA LEU A 25 -8.34 49.06 17.27
C LEU A 25 -7.92 48.88 15.80
N ILE A 26 -8.01 47.64 15.30
CA ILE A 26 -7.89 47.36 13.89
C ILE A 26 -9.31 47.31 13.34
N ASN A 27 -9.67 48.23 12.48
CA ASN A 27 -10.89 48.22 11.69
C ASN A 27 -10.80 47.06 10.69
N TYR A 28 -11.58 46.00 10.91
CA TYR A 28 -11.78 44.97 9.89
C TYR A 28 -12.80 45.47 8.87
N PRO A 29 -12.52 45.34 7.55
CA PRO A 29 -13.53 45.64 6.55
C PRO A 29 -14.68 44.60 6.69
N LYS A 30 -15.90 45.10 6.51
CA LYS A 30 -17.13 44.29 6.52
C LYS A 30 -16.95 43.09 5.59
N CYS A 31 -17.15 41.89 6.13
CA CYS A 31 -17.21 40.64 5.37
C CYS A 31 -18.34 40.80 4.35
N GLU A 32 -18.02 41.06 3.10
CA GLU A 32 -18.97 40.96 2.01
C GLU A 32 -19.40 39.49 1.90
N LYS A 33 -20.70 39.26 1.87
CA LYS A 33 -21.28 37.95 1.59
C LYS A 33 -20.75 37.47 0.23
N VAL A 34 -19.69 36.68 0.24
CA VAL A 34 -19.30 35.91 -0.94
C VAL A 34 -20.48 34.98 -1.22
N MET A 35 -21.27 35.28 -2.24
CA MET A 35 -22.22 34.34 -2.78
C MET A 35 -21.43 33.08 -3.16
N ALA A 36 -21.69 31.97 -2.48
CA ALA A 36 -21.15 30.67 -2.85
C ALA A 36 -21.65 30.35 -4.25
N HIS A 37 -20.86 30.70 -5.26
CA HIS A 37 -20.98 30.04 -6.55
C HIS A 37 -20.79 28.55 -6.28
N HIS A 38 -21.76 27.73 -6.65
CA HIS A 38 -21.58 26.30 -6.83
C HIS A 38 -20.51 26.13 -7.92
N THR A 39 -19.26 26.23 -7.54
CA THR A 39 -18.15 25.82 -8.41
C THR A 39 -18.28 24.33 -8.58
N HIS A 40 -18.73 23.89 -9.75
CA HIS A 40 -18.66 22.49 -10.14
C HIS A 40 -17.22 22.03 -9.88
N LYS A 41 -17.04 21.04 -8.96
CA LYS A 41 -15.75 20.44 -8.73
C LYS A 41 -15.25 19.90 -10.08
N SER A 42 -14.00 20.16 -10.42
CA SER A 42 -13.40 19.59 -11.64
C SER A 42 -13.48 18.07 -11.62
N SER A 43 -13.51 17.43 -12.79
CA SER A 43 -13.53 15.96 -12.93
C SER A 43 -12.37 15.30 -12.15
N TYR A 44 -11.21 15.92 -12.17
CA TYR A 44 -10.04 15.45 -11.40
C TYR A 44 -10.22 15.59 -9.89
N SER A 45 -10.85 16.66 -9.41
CA SER A 45 -11.18 16.78 -7.97
C SER A 45 -12.18 15.71 -7.53
N GLN A 46 -13.15 15.37 -8.37
CA GLN A 46 -14.10 14.28 -8.10
C GLN A 46 -13.38 12.92 -8.07
N LEU A 47 -12.41 12.71 -8.98
CA LEU A 47 -11.58 11.51 -8.98
C LEU A 47 -10.74 11.40 -7.71
N VAL A 48 -10.11 12.49 -7.26
CA VAL A 48 -9.37 12.53 -5.99
C VAL A 48 -10.30 12.20 -4.81
N ASP A 49 -11.50 12.76 -4.76
CA ASP A 49 -12.50 12.41 -3.74
C ASP A 49 -12.83 10.90 -3.76
N ARG A 50 -12.93 10.30 -4.96
CA ARG A 50 -13.18 8.85 -5.10
C ARG A 50 -11.98 8.03 -4.64
N LEU A 51 -10.75 8.40 -4.99
CA LEU A 51 -9.55 7.71 -4.51
C LEU A 51 -9.47 7.71 -2.98
N ASN A 52 -9.82 8.82 -2.34
CA ASN A 52 -9.80 8.97 -0.89
C ASN A 52 -10.95 8.27 -0.15
N ARG A 53 -11.94 7.73 -0.86
CA ARG A 53 -12.95 6.84 -0.27
C ARG A 53 -12.40 5.45 0.04
N PHE A 54 -11.43 4.98 -0.73
CA PHE A 54 -10.74 3.73 -0.44
C PHE A 54 -9.86 3.88 0.82
N PRO A 55 -9.62 2.81 1.61
CA PRO A 55 -8.78 2.90 2.81
C PRO A 55 -7.42 3.53 2.54
N GLN A 56 -6.71 3.08 1.52
CA GLN A 56 -5.51 3.73 1.04
C GLN A 56 -5.91 4.85 0.07
N GLY A 57 -5.77 6.08 0.50
CA GLY A 57 -6.11 7.25 -0.29
C GLY A 57 -4.90 7.86 -1.02
N ALA A 58 -5.18 8.97 -1.69
CA ALA A 58 -4.19 9.86 -2.29
C ALA A 58 -4.54 11.30 -1.88
N PRO A 59 -3.86 11.89 -0.89
CA PRO A 59 -4.10 13.25 -0.46
C PRO A 59 -4.03 14.24 -1.62
N PRO A 60 -4.97 15.21 -1.69
CA PRO A 60 -5.03 16.15 -2.78
C PRO A 60 -3.82 17.07 -2.79
N SER A 61 -3.19 17.20 -3.96
CA SER A 61 -2.10 18.15 -4.20
C SER A 61 -2.07 18.58 -5.67
N GLU A 62 -1.30 19.61 -5.99
CA GLU A 62 -1.08 20.03 -7.38
C GLU A 62 -0.30 18.96 -8.16
N ILE A 63 0.63 18.26 -7.51
CA ILE A 63 1.42 17.18 -8.12
C ILE A 63 0.52 16.00 -8.45
N LEU A 64 -0.35 15.59 -7.52
CA LEU A 64 -1.36 14.55 -7.80
C LEU A 64 -2.25 14.93 -8.98
N ASN A 65 -2.71 16.18 -9.05
CA ASN A 65 -3.52 16.65 -10.18
C ASN A 65 -2.77 16.53 -11.52
N LYS A 66 -1.46 16.85 -11.55
CA LYS A 66 -0.63 16.68 -12.75
C LYS A 66 -0.49 15.19 -13.12
N ILE A 67 -0.24 14.31 -12.16
CA ILE A 67 -0.19 12.86 -12.37
C ILE A 67 -1.51 12.38 -12.98
N LEU A 68 -2.65 12.74 -12.37
CA LEU A 68 -3.96 12.29 -12.85
C LEU A 68 -4.28 12.81 -14.25
N LYS A 69 -3.87 14.04 -14.61
CA LYS A 69 -4.02 14.59 -15.97
C LYS A 69 -3.16 13.86 -17.01
N MET A 70 -2.04 13.27 -16.61
CA MET A 70 -1.25 12.41 -17.51
C MET A 70 -1.86 11.03 -17.69
N LEU A 71 -2.52 10.50 -16.66
CA LEU A 71 -3.09 9.15 -16.66
C LEU A 71 -4.52 9.10 -17.21
N PHE A 72 -5.30 10.16 -17.07
CA PHE A 72 -6.72 10.22 -17.42
C PHE A 72 -7.02 11.45 -18.28
N SER A 73 -7.84 11.28 -19.30
CA SER A 73 -8.57 12.41 -19.90
C SER A 73 -9.61 12.95 -18.92
N GLU A 74 -10.08 14.17 -19.13
CA GLU A 74 -11.11 14.80 -18.26
C GLU A 74 -12.38 13.97 -18.19
N LYS A 75 -12.82 13.41 -19.35
CA LYS A 75 -13.98 12.53 -19.42
C LYS A 75 -13.77 11.22 -18.66
N GLU A 76 -12.60 10.61 -18.76
CA GLU A 76 -12.28 9.39 -18.01
C GLU A 76 -12.23 9.67 -16.50
N ALA A 77 -11.63 10.79 -16.08
CA ALA A 77 -11.61 11.20 -14.69
C ALA A 77 -13.02 11.35 -14.13
N GLU A 78 -13.96 11.96 -14.90
CA GLU A 78 -15.36 12.04 -14.55
C GLU A 78 -16.00 10.64 -14.42
N LEU A 79 -15.87 9.79 -15.43
CA LEU A 79 -16.46 8.45 -15.44
C LEU A 79 -15.92 7.58 -14.29
N VAL A 80 -14.59 7.56 -14.10
CA VAL A 80 -13.96 6.77 -13.03
C VAL A 80 -14.33 7.29 -11.64
N SER A 81 -14.56 8.59 -11.48
CA SER A 81 -14.98 9.16 -10.19
C SER A 81 -16.33 8.61 -9.70
N LEU A 82 -17.18 8.18 -10.61
CA LEU A 82 -18.51 7.64 -10.34
C LEU A 82 -18.50 6.13 -10.02
N LEU A 83 -17.42 5.42 -10.38
CA LEU A 83 -17.34 3.97 -10.19
C LEU A 83 -17.29 3.56 -8.72
N PRO A 84 -17.84 2.39 -8.37
CA PRO A 84 -17.71 1.79 -7.04
C PRO A 84 -16.25 1.63 -6.60
N ILE A 85 -16.01 1.57 -5.29
CA ILE A 85 -14.69 1.23 -4.75
C ILE A 85 -14.49 -0.28 -4.58
N ARG A 86 -15.56 -1.07 -4.61
CA ARG A 86 -15.55 -2.53 -4.67
C ARG A 86 -15.50 -3.01 -6.12
N PRO A 87 -15.12 -4.26 -6.39
CA PRO A 87 -15.26 -4.85 -7.72
C PRO A 87 -16.68 -4.72 -8.28
N PHE A 88 -16.80 -4.44 -9.56
CA PHE A 88 -18.09 -4.17 -10.23
C PHE A 88 -18.14 -4.77 -11.63
N THR A 89 -19.34 -4.98 -12.13
CA THR A 89 -19.60 -5.51 -13.48
C THR A 89 -19.85 -4.39 -14.50
N VAL A 90 -19.79 -4.71 -15.79
CA VAL A 90 -20.17 -3.81 -16.89
C VAL A 90 -21.57 -3.25 -16.69
N LYS A 91 -22.52 -4.10 -16.26
CA LYS A 91 -23.91 -3.68 -15.96
C LYS A 91 -23.94 -2.58 -14.92
N LYS A 92 -23.11 -2.68 -13.87
CA LYS A 92 -23.03 -1.65 -12.83
C LYS A 92 -22.44 -0.35 -13.36
N ALA A 93 -21.38 -0.42 -14.16
CA ALA A 93 -20.79 0.75 -14.80
C ALA A 93 -21.77 1.44 -15.75
N SER A 94 -22.44 0.68 -16.61
CA SER A 94 -23.49 1.17 -17.52
C SER A 94 -24.59 1.93 -16.77
N GLN A 95 -25.07 1.39 -15.65
CA GLN A 95 -26.08 2.06 -14.81
C GLN A 95 -25.59 3.37 -14.20
N VAL A 96 -24.36 3.38 -13.67
CA VAL A 96 -23.76 4.55 -13.02
C VAL A 96 -23.45 5.64 -14.04
N TRP A 97 -22.97 5.27 -15.21
CA TRP A 97 -22.63 6.17 -16.31
C TRP A 97 -23.85 6.58 -17.17
N LYS A 98 -25.02 5.95 -16.94
CA LYS A 98 -26.24 6.17 -17.73
C LYS A 98 -26.01 5.98 -19.23
N THR A 99 -25.27 4.92 -19.59
CA THR A 99 -24.92 4.57 -20.98
C THR A 99 -25.35 3.14 -21.30
N ASN A 100 -25.30 2.74 -22.57
CA ASN A 100 -25.56 1.34 -22.94
C ASN A 100 -24.40 0.41 -22.57
N LEU A 101 -24.67 -0.90 -22.51
CA LEU A 101 -23.69 -1.91 -22.11
C LEU A 101 -22.46 -1.95 -23.02
N ALA A 102 -22.66 -1.81 -24.35
CA ALA A 102 -21.55 -1.86 -25.31
C ALA A 102 -20.57 -0.69 -25.13
N SER A 103 -21.10 0.52 -24.93
CA SER A 103 -20.25 1.69 -24.65
C SER A 103 -19.56 1.59 -23.31
N ALA A 104 -20.24 1.06 -22.28
CA ALA A 104 -19.62 0.84 -20.99
C ALA A 104 -18.49 -0.20 -21.07
N GLN A 105 -18.72 -1.32 -21.75
CA GLN A 105 -17.73 -2.37 -22.00
C GLN A 105 -16.48 -1.78 -22.67
N LYS A 106 -16.66 -1.07 -23.79
CA LYS A 106 -15.55 -0.45 -24.52
C LYS A 106 -14.70 0.45 -23.65
N THR A 107 -15.32 1.32 -22.85
CA THR A 107 -14.59 2.22 -21.95
C THR A 107 -13.84 1.45 -20.86
N LEU A 108 -14.46 0.40 -20.29
CA LEU A 108 -13.79 -0.44 -19.29
C LEU A 108 -12.60 -1.18 -19.89
N ASP A 109 -12.73 -1.73 -21.10
CA ASP A 109 -11.64 -2.41 -21.81
C ASP A 109 -10.49 -1.44 -22.13
N GLU A 110 -10.78 -0.21 -22.57
CA GLU A 110 -9.80 0.84 -22.79
C GLU A 110 -9.03 1.21 -21.49
N LEU A 111 -9.74 1.33 -20.36
CA LEU A 111 -9.11 1.60 -19.06
C LEU A 111 -8.28 0.41 -18.57
N SER A 112 -8.75 -0.83 -18.76
CA SER A 112 -8.03 -2.04 -18.36
C SER A 112 -6.80 -2.29 -19.24
N SER A 113 -6.87 -2.01 -20.55
CA SER A 113 -5.72 -2.12 -21.45
C SER A 113 -4.56 -1.19 -21.08
N ARG A 114 -4.83 -0.16 -20.27
CA ARG A 114 -3.82 0.75 -19.71
C ARG A 114 -3.50 0.44 -18.24
N ALA A 115 -3.97 -0.70 -17.72
CA ALA A 115 -3.85 -1.11 -16.32
C ALA A 115 -4.27 -0.04 -15.30
N ILE A 116 -5.18 0.84 -15.70
CA ILE A 116 -5.88 1.76 -14.78
C ILE A 116 -6.90 0.96 -13.96
N LEU A 117 -7.66 0.08 -14.62
CA LEU A 117 -8.51 -0.91 -13.97
C LEU A 117 -7.87 -2.29 -14.10
N LEU A 118 -8.07 -3.14 -13.11
CA LEU A 118 -7.86 -4.57 -13.24
C LEU A 118 -9.18 -5.22 -13.66
N ASP A 119 -9.12 -6.07 -14.66
CA ASP A 119 -10.21 -6.92 -15.13
C ASP A 119 -9.99 -8.35 -14.65
N ILE A 120 -10.80 -8.76 -13.69
CA ILE A 120 -10.71 -10.06 -13.02
C ILE A 120 -11.85 -10.93 -13.53
N GLU A 121 -11.56 -12.14 -13.94
CA GLU A 121 -12.60 -13.11 -14.29
C GLU A 121 -12.99 -13.92 -13.05
N GLN A 122 -14.30 -14.00 -12.80
CA GLN A 122 -14.86 -14.77 -11.71
C GLN A 122 -16.11 -15.50 -12.19
N ASP A 123 -16.14 -16.81 -12.11
CA ASP A 123 -17.24 -17.68 -12.58
C ASP A 123 -17.64 -17.37 -14.04
N GLY A 124 -16.65 -17.15 -14.92
CA GLY A 124 -16.86 -16.79 -16.33
C GLY A 124 -17.42 -15.41 -16.57
N GLN A 125 -17.48 -14.54 -15.56
CA GLN A 125 -17.92 -13.16 -15.68
C GLN A 125 -16.79 -12.17 -15.39
N PRO A 126 -16.63 -11.12 -16.22
CA PRO A 126 -15.64 -10.08 -15.97
C PRO A 126 -16.11 -9.13 -14.87
N PHE A 127 -15.25 -8.92 -13.90
CA PHE A 127 -15.34 -7.87 -12.89
C PHE A 127 -14.20 -6.88 -13.08
N TYR A 128 -14.47 -5.63 -12.82
CA TYR A 128 -13.52 -4.54 -12.90
C TYR A 128 -13.28 -3.93 -11.53
N PHE A 129 -12.05 -3.53 -11.29
CA PHE A 129 -11.64 -2.92 -10.03
C PHE A 129 -10.61 -1.82 -10.28
N LEU A 130 -10.79 -0.64 -9.69
CA LEU A 130 -9.75 0.37 -9.63
C LEU A 130 -8.84 0.07 -8.44
N PRO A 131 -7.62 -0.43 -8.67
CA PRO A 131 -6.68 -0.68 -7.58
C PRO A 131 -6.32 0.63 -6.86
N PRO A 132 -5.80 0.55 -5.62
CA PRO A 132 -5.33 1.73 -4.93
C PRO A 132 -4.21 2.44 -5.70
N PRO A 133 -3.88 3.71 -5.37
CA PRO A 133 -2.76 4.40 -6.00
C PRO A 133 -1.44 3.63 -5.88
N MET A 134 -1.00 3.29 -4.66
CA MET A 134 0.22 2.50 -4.43
C MET A 134 -0.09 1.02 -4.24
N ALA A 135 0.81 0.18 -4.72
CA ALA A 135 0.61 -1.22 -5.04
C ALA A 135 -0.60 -1.37 -5.98
N GLY A 136 -0.64 -0.55 -7.02
CA GLY A 136 -1.76 -0.46 -7.94
C GLY A 136 -1.46 0.38 -9.18
N PHE A 137 -2.41 1.23 -9.60
CA PHE A 137 -2.33 1.86 -10.92
C PHE A 137 -1.17 2.86 -11.10
N PHE A 138 -0.57 3.39 -10.04
CA PHE A 138 0.65 4.19 -10.17
C PHE A 138 1.82 3.33 -10.62
N GLU A 139 2.06 2.18 -9.97
CA GLU A 139 3.11 1.25 -10.36
C GLU A 139 2.90 0.73 -11.77
N PHE A 140 1.67 0.32 -12.09
CA PHE A 140 1.36 -0.27 -13.39
C PHE A 140 1.63 0.73 -14.53
N SER A 141 1.40 2.03 -14.33
CA SER A 141 1.64 3.05 -15.34
C SER A 141 3.10 3.15 -15.83
N LEU A 142 4.06 2.66 -15.04
CA LEU A 142 5.49 2.63 -15.39
C LEU A 142 6.04 1.21 -15.62
N MET A 143 5.22 0.16 -15.51
CA MET A 143 5.66 -1.23 -15.72
C MET A 143 5.72 -1.61 -17.20
N ARG A 144 5.08 -0.86 -18.09
CA ARG A 144 5.07 -1.11 -19.54
C ARG A 144 5.99 -0.14 -20.27
N LEU A 145 6.69 -0.66 -21.30
CA LEU A 145 7.45 0.15 -22.24
C LEU A 145 6.53 0.69 -23.34
N GLY A 146 6.72 1.95 -23.71
CA GLY A 146 5.94 2.59 -24.78
C GLY A 146 4.63 3.21 -24.30
N GLY A 147 3.78 3.64 -25.24
CA GLY A 147 2.57 4.39 -24.99
C GLY A 147 2.74 5.89 -25.24
N ASN A 148 1.64 6.64 -25.12
CA ASN A 148 1.59 8.08 -25.41
C ASN A 148 1.94 8.96 -24.18
N ILE A 149 2.36 8.35 -23.07
CA ILE A 149 2.67 9.06 -21.81
C ILE A 149 4.17 9.30 -21.75
N ASP A 150 4.59 10.54 -21.49
CA ASP A 150 5.97 10.85 -21.16
C ASP A 150 6.33 10.24 -19.79
N GLN A 151 6.96 9.06 -19.84
CA GLN A 151 7.32 8.30 -18.64
C GLN A 151 8.40 8.99 -17.81
N LYS A 152 9.22 9.86 -18.41
CA LYS A 152 10.22 10.63 -17.65
C LYS A 152 9.53 11.68 -16.79
N VAL A 153 8.66 12.50 -17.39
CA VAL A 153 7.87 13.51 -16.66
C VAL A 153 7.01 12.84 -15.60
N LEU A 154 6.35 11.72 -15.92
CA LEU A 154 5.54 10.98 -14.95
C LEU A 154 6.40 10.46 -13.77
N SER A 155 7.61 9.97 -14.05
CA SER A 155 8.56 9.52 -13.01
C SER A 155 9.01 10.66 -12.09
N GLU A 156 9.28 11.85 -12.65
CA GLU A 156 9.61 13.04 -11.88
C GLU A 156 8.44 13.45 -10.95
N LEU A 157 7.22 13.43 -11.46
CA LEU A 157 6.02 13.73 -10.67
C LEU A 157 5.78 12.68 -9.56
N PHE A 158 5.93 11.39 -9.85
CA PHE A 158 5.84 10.34 -8.81
C PHE A 158 6.90 10.52 -7.74
N TYR A 159 8.15 10.80 -8.14
CA TYR A 159 9.21 11.04 -7.17
C TYR A 159 8.88 12.22 -6.26
N GLN A 160 8.38 13.32 -6.81
CA GLN A 160 7.96 14.47 -6.03
C GLN A 160 6.81 14.12 -5.09
N TYR A 161 5.77 13.45 -5.59
CA TYR A 161 4.59 13.10 -4.81
C TYR A 161 4.90 12.12 -3.66
N ILE A 162 5.76 11.13 -3.90
CA ILE A 162 6.11 10.10 -2.91
C ILE A 162 7.18 10.60 -1.92
N ASN A 163 8.16 11.40 -2.38
CA ASN A 163 9.33 11.72 -1.56
C ASN A 163 9.34 13.13 -0.99
N LEU A 164 8.54 14.06 -1.51
CA LEU A 164 8.54 15.45 -1.07
C LEU A 164 7.23 15.85 -0.39
N GLU A 165 6.09 15.24 -0.76
CA GLU A 165 4.81 15.50 -0.12
C GLU A 165 4.60 14.60 1.10
N GLU A 166 4.85 15.15 2.29
CA GLU A 166 4.72 14.42 3.56
C GLU A 166 3.32 13.85 3.81
N ASP A 167 2.27 14.50 3.30
CA ASP A 167 0.89 14.06 3.51
C ASP A 167 0.60 12.72 2.86
N PHE A 168 1.18 12.45 1.68
CA PHE A 168 1.05 11.13 1.04
C PHE A 168 1.79 10.06 1.83
N VAL A 169 3.00 10.36 2.29
CA VAL A 169 3.79 9.46 3.14
C VAL A 169 3.04 9.12 4.43
N LYS A 170 2.46 10.13 5.07
CA LYS A 170 1.66 9.96 6.30
C LYS A 170 0.43 9.09 6.03
N GLU A 171 -0.33 9.38 4.97
CA GLU A 171 -1.52 8.59 4.59
C GLU A 171 -1.16 7.13 4.29
N LEU A 172 -0.04 6.90 3.60
CA LEU A 172 0.35 5.56 3.19
C LEU A 172 0.88 4.71 4.35
N PHE A 173 1.72 5.26 5.22
CA PHE A 173 2.52 4.51 6.18
C PHE A 173 2.22 4.78 7.66
N LEU A 174 1.59 5.92 8.00
CA LEU A 174 1.40 6.31 9.41
C LEU A 174 -0.05 6.25 9.88
N VAL A 175 -1.01 6.12 8.98
CA VAL A 175 -2.41 6.04 9.36
C VAL A 175 -2.83 4.59 9.59
N GLY A 176 -3.04 4.23 10.86
CA GLY A 176 -3.41 2.88 11.30
C GLY A 176 -2.20 1.98 11.53
N GLU A 177 -2.43 0.81 12.12
CA GLU A 177 -1.40 -0.20 12.39
C GLU A 177 -1.29 -1.23 11.26
N MET A 178 -2.39 -1.42 10.52
CA MET A 178 -2.43 -2.37 9.40
C MET A 178 -1.72 -1.80 8.18
N GLN A 179 -0.56 -2.36 7.86
CA GLN A 179 0.21 -2.00 6.68
C GLN A 179 -0.28 -2.74 5.43
N GLY A 180 -0.18 -2.07 4.27
CA GLY A 180 -0.56 -2.64 2.97
C GLY A 180 0.35 -3.77 2.51
N GLY A 181 1.63 -3.71 2.88
CA GLY A 181 2.63 -4.69 2.54
C GLY A 181 3.38 -5.24 3.74
N ARG A 182 4.08 -6.35 3.55
CA ARG A 182 4.93 -7.01 4.55
C ARG A 182 6.25 -7.45 3.95
N VAL A 183 7.23 -7.67 4.82
CA VAL A 183 8.50 -8.29 4.44
C VAL A 183 8.38 -9.81 4.58
N PHE A 184 8.97 -10.53 3.64
CA PHE A 184 9.23 -11.97 3.74
C PHE A 184 10.62 -12.21 4.31
N VAL A 185 10.76 -13.28 5.08
CA VAL A 185 12.07 -13.68 5.58
C VAL A 185 12.84 -14.40 4.46
N GLN A 186 14.16 -14.15 4.39
CA GLN A 186 15.01 -14.97 3.50
C GLN A 186 15.14 -16.39 4.07
N GLU A 187 14.58 -17.36 3.36
CA GLU A 187 14.43 -18.74 3.84
C GLU A 187 15.78 -19.44 4.06
N SER A 188 16.77 -19.12 3.24
CA SER A 188 18.11 -19.71 3.31
C SER A 188 18.88 -19.44 4.60
N VAL A 189 18.47 -18.46 5.40
CA VAL A 189 19.13 -18.11 6.67
C VAL A 189 18.38 -18.60 7.92
N LEU A 190 17.30 -19.34 7.72
CA LEU A 190 16.56 -19.95 8.82
C LEU A 190 17.28 -21.23 9.27
N SER A 191 17.55 -21.34 10.59
CA SER A 191 18.03 -22.59 11.16
C SER A 191 16.94 -23.66 11.10
N ASN A 192 17.30 -24.94 11.13
CA ASN A 192 16.35 -26.05 11.13
C ASN A 192 15.28 -25.94 12.22
N GLU A 193 15.65 -25.43 13.40
CA GLU A 193 14.70 -25.16 14.49
C GLU A 193 13.72 -24.04 14.14
N ASN A 194 14.18 -22.98 13.53
CA ASN A 194 13.36 -21.85 13.13
C ASN A 194 12.54 -22.15 11.87
N ALA A 195 13.03 -23.01 10.97
CA ALA A 195 12.27 -23.46 9.80
C ALA A 195 10.97 -24.16 10.18
N LEU A 196 10.91 -24.86 11.32
CA LEU A 196 9.69 -25.48 11.86
C LEU A 196 8.66 -24.46 12.36
N HIS A 197 9.06 -23.21 12.59
CA HIS A 197 8.19 -22.13 13.06
C HIS A 197 7.77 -21.14 11.98
N VAL A 198 8.28 -21.31 10.74
CA VAL A 198 7.85 -20.50 9.58
C VAL A 198 6.59 -21.09 9.00
N LEU A 199 5.56 -20.29 8.85
CA LEU A 199 4.32 -20.71 8.21
C LEU A 199 4.44 -20.54 6.69
N ASP A 200 3.75 -21.37 5.92
CA ASP A 200 3.84 -21.39 4.45
C ASP A 200 3.65 -20.00 3.84
N TYR A 201 2.66 -19.24 4.33
CA TYR A 201 2.42 -17.90 3.84
C TYR A 201 3.54 -16.87 4.18
N GLU A 202 4.48 -17.20 5.07
CA GLU A 202 5.64 -16.36 5.41
C GLU A 202 6.84 -16.62 4.46
N GLN A 203 6.75 -17.64 3.62
CA GLN A 203 7.76 -18.07 2.67
C GLN A 203 7.42 -17.55 1.26
N ALA A 204 8.34 -16.84 0.64
CA ALA A 204 8.16 -16.35 -0.72
C ALA A 204 8.08 -17.52 -1.72
N SER A 205 8.82 -18.61 -1.46
CA SER A 205 8.81 -19.81 -2.29
C SER A 205 7.45 -20.51 -2.30
N GLU A 206 6.74 -20.57 -1.17
CA GLU A 206 5.42 -21.19 -1.10
C GLU A 206 4.34 -20.32 -1.77
N VAL A 207 4.45 -19.00 -1.68
CA VAL A 207 3.60 -18.09 -2.47
C VAL A 207 3.76 -18.34 -3.95
N ILE A 208 5.00 -18.49 -4.45
CA ILE A 208 5.29 -18.80 -5.86
C ILE A 208 4.68 -20.12 -6.27
N LYS A 209 4.87 -21.18 -5.48
CA LYS A 209 4.37 -22.54 -5.77
C LYS A 209 2.84 -22.64 -5.78
N SER A 210 2.16 -21.84 -4.95
CA SER A 210 0.71 -21.87 -4.82
C SER A 210 -0.03 -20.92 -5.78
N ALA A 211 0.70 -20.06 -6.51
CA ALA A 211 0.11 -19.07 -7.40
C ALA A 211 -0.54 -19.70 -8.64
N SER A 212 -1.77 -19.27 -8.97
CA SER A 212 -2.48 -19.71 -10.17
C SER A 212 -1.91 -19.10 -11.47
N HIS A 213 -1.37 -17.89 -11.38
CA HIS A 213 -0.72 -17.14 -12.46
C HIS A 213 0.51 -16.44 -11.91
N ILE A 214 1.58 -16.41 -12.69
CA ILE A 214 2.83 -15.74 -12.32
C ILE A 214 3.27 -14.83 -13.47
N GLY A 215 3.48 -13.54 -13.15
CA GLY A 215 3.96 -12.56 -14.09
C GLY A 215 5.18 -11.82 -13.53
N ILE A 216 6.18 -11.60 -14.38
CA ILE A 216 7.38 -10.81 -14.05
C ILE A 216 7.30 -9.47 -14.76
N GLY A 217 7.42 -8.40 -14.00
CA GLY A 217 7.38 -7.03 -14.48
C GLY A 217 8.56 -6.18 -14.04
N MET A 218 8.69 -5.02 -14.66
CA MET A 218 9.72 -4.05 -14.32
C MET A 218 9.46 -3.44 -12.93
N CYS A 219 10.54 -3.27 -12.18
CA CYS A 219 10.49 -2.60 -10.89
C CYS A 219 10.17 -1.12 -11.06
N PHE A 220 9.00 -0.68 -10.59
CA PHE A 220 8.53 0.71 -10.59
C PHE A 220 9.56 1.67 -9.97
N CYS A 221 10.05 1.37 -8.77
CA CYS A 221 10.99 2.23 -8.05
C CYS A 221 12.31 2.41 -8.81
N ARG A 222 12.90 1.33 -9.36
CA ARG A 222 14.12 1.42 -10.18
C ARG A 222 13.86 2.14 -11.49
N ARG A 223 12.67 1.98 -12.06
CA ARG A 223 12.27 2.69 -13.27
C ARG A 223 12.23 4.20 -13.06
N ILE A 224 11.61 4.67 -11.97
CA ILE A 224 11.65 6.09 -11.59
C ILE A 224 13.11 6.56 -11.48
N LYS A 225 13.94 5.87 -10.71
CA LYS A 225 15.34 6.25 -10.52
C LYS A 225 16.15 6.22 -11.81
N LYS A 226 15.83 5.30 -12.74
CA LYS A 226 16.46 5.26 -14.08
C LYS A 226 16.14 6.51 -14.89
N HIS A 227 14.88 6.95 -14.90
CA HIS A 227 14.49 8.20 -15.56
C HIS A 227 15.11 9.44 -14.91
N LEU A 228 15.36 9.40 -13.60
CA LEU A 228 16.06 10.47 -12.86
C LEU A 228 17.59 10.38 -12.94
N GLY A 229 18.17 9.37 -13.60
CA GLY A 229 19.61 9.18 -13.69
C GLY A 229 20.30 8.75 -12.38
N THR A 230 19.56 8.20 -11.41
CA THR A 230 20.05 7.82 -10.07
C THR A 230 19.78 6.36 -9.71
N ALA A 231 19.47 5.52 -10.70
CA ALA A 231 19.23 4.09 -10.48
C ALA A 231 20.52 3.35 -10.10
N CYS A 232 20.37 2.26 -9.35
CA CYS A 232 21.43 1.27 -9.15
C CYS A 232 21.46 0.26 -10.32
N ASP A 233 22.50 -0.58 -10.34
CA ASP A 233 22.70 -1.63 -11.35
C ASP A 233 21.94 -2.92 -11.06
N GLU A 234 21.09 -2.94 -10.02
CA GLU A 234 20.29 -4.11 -9.66
C GLU A 234 19.27 -4.47 -10.77
N PRO A 235 18.92 -5.78 -10.93
CA PRO A 235 17.98 -6.23 -11.95
C PRO A 235 16.67 -5.45 -11.91
N ILE A 236 16.18 -5.01 -13.08
CA ILE A 236 14.93 -4.24 -13.18
C ILE A 236 13.71 -5.14 -13.40
N ASP A 237 13.86 -6.23 -14.14
CA ASP A 237 12.79 -7.18 -14.47
C ASP A 237 12.75 -8.31 -13.45
N ILE A 238 12.32 -7.98 -12.23
CA ILE A 238 12.38 -8.88 -11.08
C ILE A 238 11.19 -8.71 -10.12
N CYS A 239 10.26 -7.80 -10.41
CA CYS A 239 9.05 -7.68 -9.62
C CYS A 239 8.05 -8.77 -10.03
N MET A 240 7.56 -9.52 -9.05
CA MET A 240 6.69 -10.67 -9.23
C MET A 240 5.25 -10.27 -8.95
N THR A 241 4.34 -10.68 -9.82
CA THR A 241 2.90 -10.50 -9.66
C THR A 241 2.22 -11.86 -9.73
N PHE A 242 1.18 -12.08 -8.95
CA PHE A 242 0.54 -13.38 -8.78
C PHE A 242 -0.97 -13.33 -8.93
N ASN A 243 -1.58 -14.50 -9.16
CA ASN A 243 -3.02 -14.74 -9.09
C ASN A 243 -3.84 -13.79 -9.99
N ALA A 244 -4.93 -13.24 -9.49
CA ALA A 244 -5.84 -12.39 -10.27
C ALA A 244 -5.16 -11.12 -10.82
N SER A 245 -4.23 -10.53 -10.06
CA SER A 245 -3.47 -9.37 -10.55
C SER A 245 -2.54 -9.74 -11.70
N ALA A 246 -1.87 -10.91 -11.61
CA ALA A 246 -1.05 -11.42 -12.71
C ALA A 246 -1.90 -11.72 -13.95
N ALA A 247 -3.05 -12.37 -13.79
CA ALA A 247 -3.94 -12.71 -14.90
C ALA A 247 -4.35 -11.45 -15.69
N SER A 248 -4.77 -10.37 -14.99
CA SER A 248 -5.11 -9.10 -15.63
C SER A 248 -3.92 -8.43 -16.31
N LEU A 249 -2.76 -8.35 -15.65
CA LEU A 249 -1.56 -7.70 -16.20
C LEU A 249 -0.95 -8.48 -17.36
N LEU A 250 -1.02 -9.82 -17.36
CA LEU A 250 -0.61 -10.68 -18.48
C LEU A 250 -1.49 -10.44 -19.70
N LYS A 251 -2.81 -10.36 -19.53
CA LYS A 251 -3.77 -10.12 -20.61
C LYS A 251 -3.48 -8.82 -21.38
N HIS A 252 -2.86 -7.85 -20.71
CA HIS A 252 -2.59 -6.52 -21.26
C HIS A 252 -1.09 -6.23 -21.48
N ASP A 253 -0.23 -7.25 -21.48
CA ASP A 253 1.22 -7.16 -21.76
C ASP A 253 2.00 -6.23 -20.80
N TYR A 254 1.58 -6.15 -19.53
CA TYR A 254 2.30 -5.42 -18.49
C TYR A 254 3.36 -6.24 -17.78
N VAL A 255 3.20 -7.54 -17.78
CA VAL A 255 4.13 -8.51 -17.19
C VAL A 255 4.35 -9.68 -18.14
N ARG A 256 5.49 -10.32 -18.04
CA ARG A 256 5.84 -11.53 -18.78
C ARG A 256 5.43 -12.75 -17.98
N GLN A 257 4.74 -13.69 -18.61
CA GLN A 257 4.40 -14.97 -17.97
C GLN A 257 5.66 -15.81 -17.74
N VAL A 258 5.75 -16.42 -16.59
CA VAL A 258 6.80 -17.41 -16.24
C VAL A 258 6.17 -18.59 -15.52
N ASP A 259 6.89 -19.71 -15.48
CA ASP A 259 6.54 -20.85 -14.66
C ASP A 259 7.11 -20.73 -13.22
N VAL A 260 6.78 -21.70 -12.39
CA VAL A 260 7.23 -21.76 -10.99
C VAL A 260 8.75 -21.87 -10.91
N VAL A 261 9.39 -22.63 -11.80
CA VAL A 261 10.84 -22.89 -11.77
C VAL A 261 11.59 -21.59 -12.06
N GLU A 262 11.24 -20.91 -13.15
CA GLU A 262 11.86 -19.63 -13.52
C GLU A 262 11.62 -18.57 -12.43
N CYS A 263 10.43 -18.53 -11.82
CA CYS A 263 10.15 -17.58 -10.75
C CYS A 263 10.98 -17.84 -9.49
N LEU A 264 11.22 -19.11 -9.14
CA LEU A 264 12.13 -19.49 -8.03
C LEU A 264 13.58 -19.13 -8.34
N ASP A 265 14.04 -19.29 -9.59
CA ASP A 265 15.37 -18.85 -10.02
C ASP A 265 15.53 -17.34 -9.90
N LEU A 266 14.51 -16.55 -10.25
CA LEU A 266 14.49 -15.10 -10.06
C LEU A 266 14.47 -14.71 -8.57
N LEU A 267 13.81 -15.49 -7.72
CA LEU A 267 13.85 -15.30 -6.28
C LEU A 267 15.26 -15.54 -5.73
N GLN A 268 15.92 -16.61 -6.19
CA GLN A 268 17.31 -16.93 -5.85
C GLN A 268 18.26 -15.82 -6.31
N LEU A 269 18.11 -15.34 -7.54
CA LEU A 269 18.86 -14.19 -8.06
C LEU A 269 18.67 -12.94 -7.17
N ALA A 270 17.43 -12.68 -6.72
CA ALA A 270 17.15 -11.57 -5.80
C ALA A 270 17.87 -11.73 -4.46
N TYR A 271 17.97 -12.96 -3.95
CA TYR A 271 18.76 -13.25 -2.74
C TYR A 271 20.25 -12.96 -2.96
N GLU A 272 20.83 -13.38 -4.08
CA GLU A 272 22.24 -13.14 -4.42
C GLU A 272 22.58 -11.64 -4.52
N HIS A 273 21.64 -10.86 -5.00
CA HIS A 273 21.72 -9.40 -5.06
C HIS A 273 21.35 -8.69 -3.74
N ASN A 274 21.20 -9.40 -2.63
CA ASN A 274 20.82 -8.87 -1.32
C ASN A 274 19.52 -8.06 -1.31
N LEU A 275 18.60 -8.37 -2.23
CA LEU A 275 17.30 -7.70 -2.31
C LEU A 275 16.36 -8.22 -1.22
N VAL A 276 15.52 -7.34 -0.71
CA VAL A 276 14.50 -7.67 0.30
C VAL A 276 13.20 -8.00 -0.38
N GLN A 277 12.62 -9.14 -0.05
CA GLN A 277 11.31 -9.54 -0.54
C GLN A 277 10.24 -8.78 0.25
N PHE A 278 9.55 -7.89 -0.44
CA PHE A 278 8.45 -7.09 0.06
C PHE A 278 7.20 -7.41 -0.74
N GLY A 279 6.12 -7.80 -0.10
CA GLY A 279 4.91 -8.17 -0.83
C GLY A 279 3.63 -7.86 -0.09
N ASP A 280 2.55 -8.38 -0.62
CA ASP A 280 1.20 -8.17 -0.12
C ASP A 280 1.03 -8.68 1.31
N ASN A 281 0.44 -7.88 2.20
CA ASN A 281 0.28 -8.26 3.61
C ASN A 281 -0.99 -9.11 3.80
N VAL A 282 -0.98 -10.31 3.24
CA VAL A 282 -2.06 -11.30 3.35
C VAL A 282 -1.50 -12.72 3.43
N ARG A 283 -2.31 -13.68 3.91
CA ARG A 283 -1.94 -15.10 3.98
C ARG A 283 -2.25 -15.83 2.69
N GLU A 284 -3.41 -15.54 2.11
CA GLU A 284 -3.95 -16.20 0.92
C GLU A 284 -4.03 -15.19 -0.22
N ASP A 285 -3.95 -15.68 -1.46
CA ASP A 285 -4.07 -14.87 -2.67
C ASP A 285 -3.13 -13.65 -2.70
N VAL A 286 -1.87 -13.87 -2.34
CA VAL A 286 -0.83 -12.83 -2.43
C VAL A 286 -0.77 -12.33 -3.88
N ASN A 287 -0.87 -11.02 -4.08
CA ASN A 287 -0.92 -10.42 -5.42
C ASN A 287 0.45 -10.03 -5.97
N PHE A 288 1.43 -9.74 -5.11
CA PHE A 288 2.76 -9.34 -5.56
C PHE A 288 3.85 -9.64 -4.53
N ILE A 289 5.06 -9.84 -5.02
CA ILE A 289 6.32 -9.80 -4.26
C ILE A 289 7.31 -8.94 -5.06
N CYS A 290 7.68 -7.79 -4.50
CA CYS A 290 8.76 -6.95 -4.99
C CYS A 290 10.10 -7.44 -4.45
N ASN A 291 11.18 -7.28 -5.23
CA ASN A 291 12.55 -7.55 -4.82
C ASN A 291 13.30 -6.21 -4.65
N CYS A 292 13.31 -5.70 -3.43
CA CYS A 292 13.61 -4.30 -3.11
C CYS A 292 15.08 -4.09 -2.75
N CYS A 293 15.74 -3.11 -3.39
CA CYS A 293 17.06 -2.65 -2.99
C CYS A 293 16.98 -1.51 -1.96
N LYS A 294 18.05 -1.33 -1.21
CA LYS A 294 18.21 -0.22 -0.24
C LYS A 294 18.07 1.16 -0.91
N CYS A 295 18.63 1.33 -2.10
CA CYS A 295 18.86 2.65 -2.72
C CYS A 295 17.68 3.19 -3.53
N CYS A 296 16.88 2.34 -4.18
CA CYS A 296 15.82 2.79 -5.08
C CYS A 296 14.40 2.57 -4.55
N CYS A 297 14.18 1.58 -3.66
CA CYS A 297 12.85 1.28 -3.16
C CYS A 297 12.26 2.45 -2.39
N GLU A 298 11.11 2.97 -2.85
CA GLU A 298 10.48 4.15 -2.25
C GLU A 298 10.08 3.91 -0.79
N ALA A 299 9.58 2.72 -0.43
CA ALA A 299 9.26 2.38 0.95
C ALA A 299 10.51 2.42 1.87
N MET A 300 11.66 1.91 1.40
CA MET A 300 12.90 1.90 2.17
C MET A 300 13.53 3.29 2.27
N ILE A 301 13.42 4.10 1.22
CA ILE A 301 13.87 5.51 1.24
C ILE A 301 13.05 6.33 2.23
N VAL A 302 11.73 6.21 2.15
CA VAL A 302 10.80 6.93 3.02
C VAL A 302 11.01 6.54 4.49
N ALA A 303 11.22 5.25 4.79
CA ALA A 303 11.54 4.80 6.15
C ALA A 303 12.75 5.54 6.74
N ARG A 304 13.84 5.62 5.98
CA ARG A 304 15.07 6.30 6.43
C ARG A 304 14.92 7.82 6.48
N LYS A 305 14.29 8.41 5.45
CA LYS A 305 14.18 9.87 5.30
C LYS A 305 13.26 10.49 6.35
N PHE A 306 12.15 9.85 6.65
CA PHE A 306 11.15 10.36 7.56
C PHE A 306 11.16 9.68 8.94
N GLY A 307 12.11 8.79 9.19
CA GLY A 307 12.22 8.07 10.47
C GLY A 307 11.03 7.16 10.77
N ILE A 308 10.35 6.67 9.72
CA ILE A 308 9.19 5.78 9.88
C ILE A 308 9.69 4.41 10.31
N LEU A 309 9.31 3.98 11.51
CA LEU A 309 9.83 2.75 12.12
C LEU A 309 9.47 1.52 11.28
N HIS A 310 8.23 1.36 10.88
CA HIS A 310 7.78 0.22 10.09
C HIS A 310 6.87 0.66 8.93
N PRO A 311 7.45 1.08 7.78
CA PRO A 311 6.64 1.45 6.61
C PRO A 311 5.91 0.24 6.01
N VAL A 312 6.33 -0.95 6.40
CA VAL A 312 5.78 -2.25 6.00
C VAL A 312 5.75 -3.16 7.23
N GLN A 313 4.86 -4.15 7.23
CA GLN A 313 4.79 -5.11 8.32
C GLN A 313 6.07 -5.93 8.41
N THR A 314 6.60 -6.09 9.61
CA THR A 314 7.82 -6.87 9.85
C THR A 314 7.56 -8.38 9.71
N THR A 315 8.64 -9.15 9.56
CA THR A 315 8.57 -10.63 9.73
C THR A 315 8.41 -11.01 11.20
N ASN A 316 8.07 -12.26 11.45
CA ASN A 316 8.04 -12.84 12.79
C ASN A 316 9.44 -13.20 13.34
N PHE A 317 10.50 -12.69 12.69
CA PHE A 317 11.87 -12.97 13.05
C PHE A 317 12.65 -11.69 13.36
N ILE A 318 13.71 -11.83 14.16
CA ILE A 318 14.63 -10.75 14.49
C ILE A 318 16.07 -11.29 14.54
N PRO A 319 17.06 -10.58 14.00
CA PRO A 319 18.45 -11.00 14.08
C PRO A 319 18.99 -10.90 15.51
N GLN A 320 19.71 -11.95 15.94
CA GLN A 320 20.53 -11.95 17.14
C GLN A 320 22.00 -12.07 16.73
N ILE A 321 22.86 -11.25 17.33
CA ILE A 321 24.28 -11.20 17.03
C ILE A 321 25.06 -11.97 18.10
N GLN A 322 25.83 -12.99 17.72
CA GLN A 322 26.78 -13.71 18.57
C GLN A 322 28.06 -12.90 18.60
N ASN A 323 28.27 -12.15 19.68
CA ASN A 323 29.39 -11.19 19.82
C ASN A 323 30.74 -11.85 19.69
N GLU A 324 30.89 -13.11 20.15
CA GLU A 324 32.13 -13.88 20.12
C GLU A 324 32.60 -14.19 18.70
N LYS A 325 31.68 -14.36 17.79
CA LYS A 325 31.95 -14.65 16.38
C LYS A 325 32.03 -13.39 15.51
N CYS A 326 31.53 -12.25 16.00
CA CYS A 326 31.47 -11.03 15.22
C CYS A 326 32.85 -10.40 15.03
N LYS A 327 33.31 -10.30 13.79
CA LYS A 327 34.57 -9.65 13.42
C LYS A 327 34.46 -8.14 13.19
N GLY A 328 33.27 -7.54 13.28
CA GLY A 328 33.06 -6.11 13.06
C GLY A 328 33.32 -5.64 11.62
N CYS A 329 33.19 -6.52 10.63
CA CYS A 329 33.52 -6.24 9.22
C CYS A 329 32.58 -5.24 8.51
N GLY A 330 31.40 -4.95 9.07
CA GLY A 330 30.47 -3.93 8.53
C GLY A 330 29.52 -4.41 7.42
N LYS A 331 29.70 -5.60 6.84
CA LYS A 331 28.84 -6.08 5.73
C LYS A 331 27.35 -6.05 6.05
N CYS A 332 26.96 -6.41 7.27
CA CYS A 332 25.57 -6.36 7.72
C CYS A 332 25.01 -4.93 7.82
N VAL A 333 25.86 -3.93 8.05
CA VAL A 333 25.47 -2.50 8.06
C VAL A 333 25.24 -2.00 6.63
N GLU A 334 26.14 -2.39 5.72
CA GLU A 334 26.08 -1.98 4.31
C GLU A 334 24.78 -2.42 3.64
N VAL A 335 24.40 -3.68 3.82
CA VAL A 335 23.21 -4.26 3.14
C VAL A 335 21.89 -3.94 3.84
N CYS A 336 21.90 -3.41 5.07
CA CYS A 336 20.65 -3.19 5.81
C CYS A 336 19.77 -2.16 5.11
N PRO A 337 18.54 -2.51 4.65
CA PRO A 337 17.71 -1.63 3.84
C PRO A 337 17.14 -0.43 4.61
N VAL A 338 17.02 -0.56 5.94
CA VAL A 338 16.46 0.47 6.85
C VAL A 338 17.47 0.98 7.88
N GLU A 339 18.74 0.66 7.70
CA GLU A 339 19.84 1.10 8.58
C GLU A 339 19.67 0.71 10.06
N ALA A 340 19.00 -0.43 10.30
CA ALA A 340 18.83 -1.00 11.63
C ALA A 340 20.14 -1.56 12.24
N MET A 341 21.18 -1.78 11.41
CA MET A 341 22.47 -2.32 11.84
C MET A 341 23.52 -1.21 11.92
N THR A 342 24.29 -1.18 13.00
CA THR A 342 25.40 -0.23 13.22
C THR A 342 26.64 -0.95 13.73
N LEU A 343 27.82 -0.33 13.59
CA LEU A 343 29.02 -0.77 14.24
C LEU A 343 29.26 0.06 15.50
N VAL A 344 29.54 -0.62 16.61
CA VAL A 344 29.89 -0.01 17.90
C VAL A 344 31.22 -0.59 18.40
N SER A 345 31.87 0.07 19.34
CA SER A 345 33.07 -0.51 20.01
C SER A 345 32.75 -1.88 20.61
N ALA A 346 33.65 -2.83 20.45
CA ALA A 346 33.55 -4.13 21.11
C ALA A 346 33.82 -4.05 22.61
N ASN A 347 34.38 -2.92 23.08
CA ASN A 347 34.90 -2.72 24.44
C ASN A 347 35.92 -3.80 24.84
N ASP A 348 36.79 -4.18 23.90
CA ASP A 348 37.83 -5.14 24.09
C ASP A 348 39.06 -4.40 24.66
N PRO A 349 39.51 -4.69 25.91
CA PRO A 349 40.64 -3.96 26.52
C PRO A 349 41.97 -4.16 25.79
N HIS A 350 42.12 -5.29 25.10
CA HIS A 350 43.38 -5.63 24.36
C HIS A 350 43.34 -5.12 22.91
N HIS A 351 42.14 -4.83 22.39
CA HIS A 351 41.90 -4.38 21.02
C HIS A 351 40.87 -3.23 21.00
N PRO A 352 41.25 -2.01 21.42
CA PRO A 352 40.33 -0.87 21.52
C PRO A 352 39.67 -0.48 20.16
N GLU A 353 40.35 -0.77 19.06
CA GLU A 353 39.91 -0.53 17.67
C GLU A 353 38.84 -1.53 17.22
N LYS A 354 38.69 -2.64 17.92
CA LYS A 354 37.75 -3.70 17.55
C LYS A 354 36.30 -3.22 17.63
N LYS A 355 35.57 -3.47 16.57
CA LYS A 355 34.14 -3.16 16.47
C LYS A 355 33.32 -4.42 16.47
N LYS A 356 32.06 -4.27 16.83
CA LYS A 356 31.00 -5.30 16.69
C LYS A 356 29.74 -4.71 16.15
N ALA A 357 28.93 -5.53 15.48
CA ALA A 357 27.64 -5.12 15.02
C ALA A 357 26.65 -4.96 16.19
N LYS A 358 25.76 -3.96 16.09
CA LYS A 358 24.64 -3.75 17.00
C LYS A 358 23.38 -3.54 16.16
N ILE A 359 22.26 -4.10 16.60
CA ILE A 359 20.97 -3.96 15.97
C ILE A 359 20.07 -2.99 16.74
N ASN A 360 19.35 -2.14 16.00
CA ASN A 360 18.17 -1.45 16.50
C ASN A 360 16.94 -2.31 16.18
N GLN A 361 16.39 -2.97 17.21
CA GLN A 361 15.25 -3.89 17.04
C GLN A 361 13.95 -3.19 16.66
N GLU A 362 13.78 -1.91 17.04
CA GLU A 362 12.59 -1.12 16.74
C GLU A 362 12.49 -0.78 15.26
N VAL A 363 13.61 -0.63 14.56
CA VAL A 363 13.66 -0.31 13.13
C VAL A 363 13.72 -1.58 12.27
N CYS A 364 14.19 -2.70 12.85
CA CYS A 364 14.49 -3.91 12.10
C CYS A 364 13.25 -4.57 11.50
N LEU A 365 13.27 -4.81 10.19
CA LEU A 365 12.19 -5.50 9.47
C LEU A 365 12.21 -7.03 9.62
N GLY A 366 13.32 -7.61 10.06
CA GLY A 366 13.48 -9.07 10.21
C GLY A 366 13.67 -9.82 8.88
N CYS A 367 14.10 -9.15 7.82
CA CYS A 367 14.24 -9.73 6.47
C CYS A 367 15.32 -10.82 6.34
N GLY A 368 16.36 -10.81 7.19
CA GLY A 368 17.41 -11.80 7.17
C GLY A 368 18.62 -11.51 6.26
N VAL A 369 18.60 -10.45 5.44
CA VAL A 369 19.71 -10.11 4.53
C VAL A 369 21.05 -9.98 5.25
N CYS A 370 21.06 -9.37 6.46
CA CYS A 370 22.27 -9.23 7.28
C CYS A 370 22.84 -10.57 7.74
N ALA A 371 22.03 -11.59 7.99
CA ALA A 371 22.47 -12.93 8.35
C ALA A 371 23.11 -13.63 7.13
N ARG A 372 22.51 -13.48 5.95
CA ARG A 372 23.02 -14.09 4.72
C ARG A 372 24.41 -13.60 4.32
N VAL A 373 24.71 -12.31 4.49
CA VAL A 373 26.03 -11.75 4.12
C VAL A 373 27.08 -11.89 5.20
N CYS A 374 26.75 -12.46 6.35
CA CYS A 374 27.68 -12.56 7.47
C CYS A 374 28.73 -13.67 7.23
N PRO A 375 30.01 -13.33 7.02
CA PRO A 375 31.01 -14.32 6.64
C PRO A 375 31.44 -15.25 7.80
N THR A 376 30.96 -14.97 9.01
CA THR A 376 31.30 -15.75 10.23
C THR A 376 30.06 -16.40 10.85
N ASP A 377 28.93 -16.38 10.18
CA ASP A 377 27.64 -16.87 10.68
C ASP A 377 27.33 -16.39 12.11
N SER A 378 27.75 -15.14 12.41
CA SER A 378 27.56 -14.54 13.73
C SER A 378 26.14 -13.98 13.93
N ILE A 379 25.32 -13.94 12.89
CA ILE A 379 23.94 -13.42 12.95
C ILE A 379 22.97 -14.57 12.69
N ARG A 380 22.10 -14.82 13.67
CA ARG A 380 21.04 -15.81 13.57
C ARG A 380 19.68 -15.13 13.69
N LEU A 381 18.67 -15.63 12.98
CA LEU A 381 17.30 -15.18 13.13
C LEU A 381 16.64 -15.94 14.29
N LEU A 382 16.00 -15.22 15.19
CA LEU A 382 15.17 -15.77 16.26
C LEU A 382 13.72 -15.34 16.05
N SER A 383 12.77 -16.15 16.51
CA SER A 383 11.36 -15.76 16.53
C SER A 383 11.14 -14.54 17.43
N ARG A 384 10.31 -13.60 17.01
CA ARG A 384 9.88 -12.49 17.86
C ARG A 384 9.01 -13.02 19.00
N PRO A 385 9.06 -12.38 20.20
CA PRO A 385 8.21 -12.75 21.32
C PRO A 385 6.71 -12.67 20.98
N GLU A 386 6.34 -11.63 20.22
CA GLU A 386 4.97 -11.42 19.75
C GLU A 386 4.92 -11.62 18.23
N ARG A 387 4.01 -12.49 17.80
CA ARG A 387 3.80 -12.72 16.37
C ARG A 387 2.98 -11.61 15.75
N VAL A 388 3.43 -11.19 14.59
CA VAL A 388 2.69 -10.28 13.72
C VAL A 388 1.44 -10.98 13.18
N ILE A 389 0.31 -10.32 13.27
CA ILE A 389 -0.95 -10.84 12.74
C ILE A 389 -1.09 -10.43 11.29
N THR A 390 -1.07 -11.42 10.39
CA THR A 390 -1.29 -11.24 8.95
C THR A 390 -2.77 -11.46 8.62
N PRO A 391 -3.45 -10.55 7.93
CA PRO A 391 -4.82 -10.73 7.44
C PRO A 391 -4.96 -11.95 6.55
N LEU A 392 -6.16 -12.56 6.50
CA LEU A 392 -6.41 -13.73 5.68
C LEU A 392 -6.17 -13.43 4.19
N ASN A 393 -6.85 -12.41 3.66
CA ASN A 393 -6.78 -12.02 2.26
C ASN A 393 -6.92 -10.50 2.09
N PHE A 394 -6.86 -10.03 0.85
CA PHE A 394 -6.99 -8.62 0.48
C PHE A 394 -8.25 -7.95 1.06
N ILE A 395 -9.37 -8.68 1.08
CA ILE A 395 -10.64 -8.17 1.57
C ILE A 395 -10.58 -7.93 3.09
N HIS A 396 -10.10 -8.93 3.83
CA HIS A 396 -9.91 -8.82 5.29
C HIS A 396 -8.99 -7.63 5.62
N ARG A 397 -7.84 -7.52 4.95
CA ARG A 397 -6.94 -6.38 5.12
C ARG A 397 -7.63 -5.05 4.83
N THR A 398 -8.34 -4.94 3.71
CA THR A 398 -9.03 -3.71 3.30
C THR A 398 -10.08 -3.28 4.33
N VAL A 399 -10.82 -4.22 4.91
CA VAL A 399 -11.81 -3.92 5.97
C VAL A 399 -11.13 -3.46 7.25
N VAL A 400 -10.05 -4.11 7.69
CA VAL A 400 -9.29 -3.69 8.87
C VAL A 400 -8.73 -2.28 8.68
N MET A 401 -8.07 -2.02 7.55
CA MET A 401 -7.58 -0.68 7.20
C MET A 401 -8.72 0.36 7.17
N ALA A 402 -9.88 0.00 6.61
CA ALA A 402 -11.03 0.91 6.54
C ALA A 402 -11.55 1.29 7.92
N ILE A 403 -11.49 0.38 8.88
CA ILE A 403 -11.92 0.65 10.26
C ILE A 403 -10.92 1.56 10.95
N GLU A 404 -9.63 1.21 10.91
CA GLU A 404 -8.56 2.00 11.52
C GLU A 404 -8.54 3.44 10.98
N ARG A 405 -8.85 3.60 9.68
CA ARG A 405 -8.87 4.90 8.98
C ARG A 405 -10.23 5.60 9.02
N GLY A 406 -11.23 5.02 9.68
CA GLY A 406 -12.59 5.56 9.77
C GLY A 406 -13.30 5.66 8.41
N LYS A 407 -13.00 4.75 7.48
CA LYS A 407 -13.54 4.71 6.11
C LYS A 407 -14.48 3.52 5.83
N LEU A 408 -14.82 2.71 6.85
CA LEU A 408 -15.66 1.50 6.68
C LEU A 408 -17.02 1.80 6.03
N GLN A 409 -17.62 2.95 6.35
CA GLN A 409 -18.88 3.39 5.74
C GLN A 409 -18.81 3.47 4.21
N ASN A 410 -17.63 3.77 3.65
CA ASN A 410 -17.46 3.84 2.19
C ASN A 410 -17.50 2.45 1.54
N LEU A 411 -17.02 1.41 2.23
CA LEU A 411 -17.12 0.03 1.76
C LEU A 411 -18.55 -0.51 1.84
N ILE A 412 -19.30 -0.12 2.88
CA ILE A 412 -20.68 -0.56 3.09
C ILE A 412 -21.63 0.15 2.11
N PHE A 413 -21.54 1.48 2.02
CA PHE A 413 -22.41 2.33 1.21
C PHE A 413 -21.69 2.83 -0.05
N ASP A 414 -21.22 1.90 -0.84
CA ASP A 414 -20.35 2.19 -1.99
C ASP A 414 -21.05 2.94 -3.13
N ASN A 415 -22.37 2.85 -3.24
CA ASN A 415 -23.11 3.51 -4.31
C ASN A 415 -23.43 4.97 -3.97
N HIS A 416 -22.44 5.86 -4.08
CA HIS A 416 -22.58 7.29 -3.81
C HIS A 416 -23.42 8.08 -4.82
N VAL A 417 -23.85 7.46 -5.90
CA VAL A 417 -24.86 8.04 -6.81
C VAL A 417 -26.22 8.12 -6.11
N LEU A 418 -26.52 7.17 -5.20
CA LEU A 418 -27.76 7.18 -4.42
C LEU A 418 -27.63 8.11 -3.21
N TRP A 419 -28.56 9.06 -3.09
CA TRP A 419 -28.60 9.99 -1.95
C TRP A 419 -28.70 9.27 -0.60
N SER A 420 -29.48 8.19 -0.51
CA SER A 420 -29.63 7.39 0.70
C SER A 420 -28.30 6.76 1.15
N HIS A 421 -27.49 6.25 0.23
CA HIS A 421 -26.17 5.71 0.56
C HIS A 421 -25.20 6.79 1.05
N ARG A 422 -25.25 8.00 0.45
CA ARG A 422 -24.43 9.13 0.91
C ARG A 422 -24.81 9.56 2.33
N ALA A 423 -26.10 9.68 2.60
CA ALA A 423 -26.61 10.06 3.91
C ALA A 423 -26.24 9.02 4.99
N LEU A 424 -26.44 7.72 4.71
CA LEU A 424 -26.08 6.65 5.64
C LEU A 424 -24.56 6.54 5.84
N ALA A 425 -23.77 6.72 4.80
CA ALA A 425 -22.31 6.76 4.91
C ALA A 425 -21.84 7.94 5.80
N ALA A 426 -22.46 9.11 5.67
CA ALA A 426 -22.14 10.27 6.49
C ALA A 426 -22.46 10.02 7.98
N VAL A 427 -23.64 9.48 8.29
CA VAL A 427 -24.05 9.14 9.66
C VAL A 427 -23.11 8.09 10.28
N LEU A 428 -22.88 6.98 9.58
CA LEU A 428 -22.00 5.92 10.05
C LEU A 428 -20.56 6.43 10.20
N GLY A 429 -20.10 7.29 9.29
CA GLY A 429 -18.78 7.89 9.36
C GLY A 429 -18.55 8.75 10.59
N VAL A 430 -19.57 9.48 11.05
CA VAL A 430 -19.52 10.22 12.31
C VAL A 430 -19.42 9.27 13.50
N ILE A 431 -20.23 8.21 13.54
CA ILE A 431 -20.21 7.22 14.63
C ILE A 431 -18.85 6.52 14.73
N LEU A 432 -18.27 6.13 13.59
CA LEU A 432 -16.98 5.42 13.54
C LEU A 432 -15.77 6.32 13.87
N LYS A 433 -15.93 7.63 13.85
CA LYS A 433 -14.87 8.57 14.29
C LYS A 433 -14.82 8.73 15.79
N LEU A 434 -15.82 8.26 16.54
CA LEU A 434 -15.83 8.30 18.00
C LEU A 434 -14.77 7.31 18.54
N PRO A 435 -13.80 7.77 19.33
CA PRO A 435 -12.65 6.94 19.75
C PRO A 435 -13.03 5.59 20.40
N PRO A 436 -14.00 5.51 21.33
CA PRO A 436 -14.37 4.24 21.99
C PRO A 436 -14.99 3.22 21.03
N VAL A 437 -15.79 3.67 20.08
CA VAL A 437 -16.45 2.79 19.10
C VAL A 437 -15.41 2.27 18.12
N LYS A 438 -14.50 3.13 17.67
CA LYS A 438 -13.40 2.76 16.78
C LYS A 438 -12.49 1.71 17.43
N GLN A 439 -12.09 1.92 18.68
CA GLN A 439 -11.28 0.96 19.44
C GLN A 439 -12.00 -0.35 19.69
N ALA A 440 -13.28 -0.30 20.09
CA ALA A 440 -14.09 -1.50 20.32
C ALA A 440 -14.26 -2.32 19.02
N ILE A 441 -14.54 -1.66 17.91
CA ILE A 441 -14.66 -2.30 16.60
C ILE A 441 -13.32 -2.92 16.19
N ALA A 442 -12.20 -2.20 16.28
CA ALA A 442 -10.88 -2.69 15.94
C ALA A 442 -10.43 -3.87 16.83
N SER A 443 -10.65 -3.79 18.15
CA SER A 443 -10.25 -4.84 19.10
C SER A 443 -11.08 -6.13 18.98
N GLN A 444 -12.37 -6.02 18.66
CA GLN A 444 -13.24 -7.18 18.49
C GLN A 444 -13.06 -7.90 17.16
N GLN A 445 -12.55 -7.21 16.14
CA GLN A 445 -12.42 -7.77 14.80
C GLN A 445 -11.44 -8.92 14.69
N MET A 446 -10.39 -8.89 15.45
CA MET A 446 -9.41 -9.99 15.47
C MET A 446 -9.99 -11.27 16.08
N LYS A 447 -11.17 -11.21 16.70
CA LYS A 447 -11.79 -12.31 17.46
C LYS A 447 -13.20 -12.72 17.01
N SER A 448 -13.86 -12.03 16.08
CA SER A 448 -15.31 -12.15 15.94
C SER A 448 -15.82 -12.78 14.65
N ARG A 449 -16.72 -13.78 14.81
CA ARG A 449 -17.62 -14.34 13.77
C ARG A 449 -18.48 -13.28 13.05
N TYR A 450 -18.63 -12.09 13.61
CA TYR A 450 -19.38 -10.99 13.01
C TYR A 450 -18.67 -10.41 11.78
N LEU A 451 -17.35 -10.30 11.80
CA LEU A 451 -16.57 -9.86 10.66
C LEU A 451 -16.65 -10.84 9.49
N GLU A 452 -16.59 -12.16 9.78
CA GLU A 452 -16.81 -13.18 8.75
C GLU A 452 -18.21 -13.11 8.12
N ALA A 453 -19.24 -12.87 8.95
CA ALA A 453 -20.60 -12.69 8.45
C ALA A 453 -20.76 -11.39 7.64
N LEU A 454 -20.06 -10.31 8.04
CA LEU A 454 -20.01 -9.04 7.30
C LEU A 454 -19.26 -9.20 5.97
N LEU A 455 -18.14 -9.89 5.99
CA LEU A 455 -17.34 -10.19 4.78
C LEU A 455 -18.14 -11.04 3.79
N LYS A 456 -18.83 -12.08 4.24
CA LYS A 456 -19.71 -12.91 3.41
C LYS A 456 -20.89 -12.13 2.79
N ARG A 457 -21.39 -11.09 3.47
CA ARG A 457 -22.47 -10.23 2.96
C ARG A 457 -21.99 -9.10 2.05
N LEU A 458 -20.80 -8.57 2.30
CA LEU A 458 -20.24 -7.46 1.53
C LEU A 458 -19.63 -7.90 0.21
N ILE A 459 -19.23 -9.16 0.13
CA ILE A 459 -18.60 -9.73 -1.05
C ILE A 459 -19.19 -11.12 -1.21
N PRO A 460 -19.88 -11.42 -2.30
CA PRO A 460 -20.13 -12.79 -2.67
C PRO A 460 -18.75 -13.44 -2.92
N VAL A 461 -18.23 -14.12 -1.90
CA VAL A 461 -17.05 -14.96 -2.05
C VAL A 461 -17.52 -16.14 -2.87
N PRO A 462 -16.89 -16.45 -4.02
CA PRO A 462 -17.08 -17.74 -4.65
C PRO A 462 -16.68 -18.79 -3.63
N GLY A 463 -17.48 -19.85 -3.56
CA GLY A 463 -17.13 -21.03 -2.80
C GLY A 463 -15.74 -21.54 -3.18
N PRO A 464 -15.12 -22.39 -2.34
CA PRO A 464 -13.83 -22.98 -2.68
C PRO A 464 -13.93 -23.60 -4.06
N VAL A 465 -13.01 -23.21 -4.95
CA VAL A 465 -12.86 -23.85 -6.25
C VAL A 465 -12.55 -25.31 -5.97
N SER A 466 -13.56 -26.17 -6.11
CA SER A 466 -13.32 -27.61 -6.15
C SER A 466 -12.56 -27.90 -7.45
N PHE A 467 -11.35 -28.44 -7.31
CA PHE A 467 -10.51 -28.96 -8.37
C PHE A 467 -11.16 -30.15 -9.05
#